data_e321cd99ea366505cbd8d1087ece7926
#
_entry.id   e321cd99ea366505cbd8d1087ece7926
#
_cell.length_a   1.000
_cell.length_b   1.000
_cell.length_c   1.000
_cell.angle_alpha   90.00
_cell.angle_beta   90.00
_cell.angle_gamma   90.00
#
_symmetry.space_group_name_H-M   'P 1'
#
loop_
_entity.id
_entity.type
_entity.pdbx_description
1 polymer ?
#
loop_
_entity_poly.entity_id
_entity_poly.type
_entity_poly.pdbx_seq_one_letter_code
_entity_poly.pdbx_strand_id
1 'polypeptide(L)'
;AADIAKTRADPGQIEQVILNLCVNARDAMPDGGVLTVETADVELDVNRTSEFSVGTPGGFVMLAVTDTGTGMDEDTRARIYEPFFTTKPADKGTGLGLATVYGIVKQSGGEIFVYSEIGEGTTFKIYLPVAEGLAVSGDHAVAPRTHRARASETLLLAEDEEAVRRLAQRVLEKEGYHVLVARSGIEAQRISETYQETIHLLVTDMIMPTVNGRELAERLRATRPAMRVPYLSRDTSSTVTRKGKVGRG
;
A
#
# COMPACT_ATOMS: atom_id res chain seq x y z
N ALA A 1 10.89 -13.08 12.26
CA ALA A 1 10.05 -13.24 11.08
C ALA A 1 8.63 -13.47 11.59
N ALA A 2 7.67 -12.69 11.15
CA ALA A 2 6.27 -12.98 11.39
C ALA A 2 5.94 -14.27 10.61
N ASP A 3 5.15 -15.16 11.23
CA ASP A 3 4.69 -16.39 10.59
C ASP A 3 3.56 -15.98 9.63
N ILE A 4 3.90 -15.76 8.35
CA ILE A 4 2.93 -15.43 7.31
C ILE A 4 2.27 -16.70 6.77
N ALA A 5 1.04 -16.58 6.25
CA ALA A 5 0.32 -17.68 5.65
C ALA A 5 1.10 -18.29 4.48
N LYS A 6 0.82 -19.56 4.18
CA LYS A 6 1.47 -20.28 3.08
C LYS A 6 0.65 -20.11 1.81
N THR A 7 1.32 -19.91 0.69
CA THR A 7 0.71 -19.90 -0.63
C THR A 7 1.19 -21.10 -1.46
N ARG A 8 0.41 -21.45 -2.49
CA ARG A 8 0.79 -22.51 -3.44
C ARG A 8 1.45 -21.85 -4.65
N ALA A 9 2.78 -21.81 -4.65
CA ALA A 9 3.57 -21.31 -5.77
C ALA A 9 4.87 -22.10 -5.88
N ASP A 10 5.45 -22.13 -7.07
CA ASP A 10 6.78 -22.70 -7.28
C ASP A 10 7.85 -21.76 -6.70
N PRO A 11 8.71 -22.22 -5.76
CA PRO A 11 9.71 -21.35 -5.14
C PRO A 11 10.66 -20.70 -6.14
N GLY A 12 11.10 -21.44 -7.18
CA GLY A 12 11.99 -20.90 -8.20
C GLY A 12 11.32 -19.80 -9.05
N GLN A 13 10.02 -19.93 -9.31
CA GLN A 13 9.26 -18.89 -9.99
C GLN A 13 9.11 -17.64 -9.11
N ILE A 14 8.88 -17.78 -7.81
CA ILE A 14 8.81 -16.64 -6.88
C ILE A 14 10.17 -15.95 -6.75
N GLU A 15 11.26 -16.71 -6.67
CA GLU A 15 12.62 -16.16 -6.71
C GLU A 15 12.86 -15.35 -7.99
N GLN A 16 12.41 -15.84 -9.14
CA GLN A 16 12.51 -15.14 -10.42
C GLN A 16 11.69 -13.87 -10.44
N VAL A 17 10.48 -13.86 -9.85
CA VAL A 17 9.66 -12.66 -9.69
C VAL A 17 10.41 -11.61 -8.88
N ILE A 18 10.90 -11.98 -7.70
CA ILE A 18 11.64 -11.07 -6.81
C ILE A 18 12.89 -10.54 -7.52
N LEU A 19 13.66 -11.40 -8.15
CA LEU A 19 14.87 -11.00 -8.86
C LEU A 19 14.58 -10.01 -10.00
N ASN A 20 13.56 -10.27 -10.82
CA ASN A 20 13.19 -9.37 -11.91
C ASN A 20 12.76 -7.99 -11.39
N LEU A 21 11.98 -7.94 -10.31
CA LEU A 21 11.56 -6.68 -9.69
C LEU A 21 12.74 -5.93 -9.07
N CYS A 22 13.63 -6.63 -8.35
CA CYS A 22 14.84 -6.03 -7.77
C CYS A 22 15.82 -5.49 -8.83
N VAL A 23 16.00 -6.21 -9.95
CA VAL A 23 16.84 -5.75 -11.06
C VAL A 23 16.23 -4.50 -11.70
N ASN A 24 14.91 -4.46 -11.90
CA ASN A 24 14.25 -3.27 -12.43
C ASN A 24 14.36 -2.08 -11.49
N ALA A 25 14.17 -2.29 -10.19
CA ALA A 25 14.34 -1.27 -9.18
C ALA A 25 15.77 -0.71 -9.16
N ARG A 26 16.79 -1.58 -9.17
CA ARG A 26 18.20 -1.16 -9.28
C ARG A 26 18.45 -0.28 -10.51
N ASP A 27 17.93 -0.69 -11.66
CA ASP A 27 18.14 0.02 -12.92
C ASP A 27 17.39 1.37 -12.96
N ALA A 28 16.29 1.49 -12.18
CA ALA A 28 15.58 2.76 -11.99
C ALA A 28 16.26 3.70 -10.98
N MET A 29 17.27 3.22 -10.25
CA MET A 29 18.01 3.98 -9.20
C MET A 29 19.51 4.08 -9.53
N PRO A 30 19.91 4.71 -10.66
CA PRO A 30 21.32 4.75 -11.08
C PRO A 30 22.24 5.46 -10.08
N ASP A 31 21.72 6.45 -9.36
CA ASP A 31 22.46 7.22 -8.36
C ASP A 31 22.30 6.68 -6.93
N GLY A 32 21.77 5.46 -6.80
CA GLY A 32 21.40 4.86 -5.52
C GLY A 32 19.95 5.15 -5.14
N GLY A 33 19.51 4.53 -4.05
CA GLY A 33 18.14 4.66 -3.57
C GLY A 33 17.81 3.59 -2.55
N VAL A 34 16.53 3.46 -2.20
CA VAL A 34 16.02 2.48 -1.25
C VAL A 34 15.13 1.48 -1.98
N LEU A 35 15.45 0.20 -1.80
CA LEU A 35 14.60 -0.91 -2.20
C LEU A 35 14.00 -1.54 -0.96
N THR A 36 12.67 -1.58 -0.89
CA THR A 36 11.92 -2.19 0.21
C THR A 36 11.17 -3.41 -0.31
N VAL A 37 11.30 -4.53 0.40
CA VAL A 37 10.54 -5.75 0.14
C VAL A 37 9.74 -6.09 1.39
N GLU A 38 8.42 -6.21 1.25
CA GLU A 38 7.50 -6.45 2.35
C GLU A 38 6.58 -7.62 2.04
N THR A 39 6.22 -8.37 3.07
CA THR A 39 5.21 -9.41 2.98
C THR A 39 4.19 -9.23 4.09
N ALA A 40 2.91 -9.49 3.78
CA ALA A 40 1.82 -9.42 4.75
C ALA A 40 0.69 -10.38 4.39
N ASP A 41 -0.03 -10.83 5.41
CA ASP A 41 -1.32 -11.49 5.20
C ASP A 41 -2.40 -10.45 4.99
N VAL A 42 -3.21 -10.63 3.95
CA VAL A 42 -4.28 -9.71 3.57
C VAL A 42 -5.56 -10.51 3.35
N GLU A 43 -6.65 -10.06 3.94
CA GLU A 43 -7.98 -10.60 3.67
C GLU A 43 -8.70 -9.65 2.71
N LEU A 44 -9.08 -10.16 1.54
CA LEU A 44 -9.82 -9.41 0.53
C LEU A 44 -11.29 -9.83 0.59
N ASP A 45 -12.17 -8.89 0.94
CA ASP A 45 -13.61 -9.08 0.92
C ASP A 45 -14.21 -8.92 -0.49
N VAL A 46 -15.51 -9.22 -0.65
CA VAL A 46 -16.22 -9.18 -1.94
C VAL A 46 -16.16 -7.80 -2.62
N ASN A 47 -16.08 -6.73 -1.85
CA ASN A 47 -16.04 -5.37 -2.39
C ASN A 47 -14.64 -5.05 -2.95
N ARG A 48 -13.59 -5.49 -2.26
CA ARG A 48 -12.21 -5.34 -2.71
C ARG A 48 -11.86 -6.27 -3.87
N THR A 49 -12.43 -7.48 -3.93
CA THR A 49 -12.23 -8.39 -5.06
C THR A 49 -12.78 -7.82 -6.38
N SER A 50 -13.85 -7.05 -6.35
CA SER A 50 -14.38 -6.39 -7.55
C SER A 50 -13.51 -5.22 -8.03
N GLU A 51 -12.89 -4.46 -7.12
CA GLU A 51 -11.93 -3.39 -7.47
C GLU A 51 -10.60 -3.94 -7.99
N PHE A 52 -10.16 -5.07 -7.45
CA PHE A 52 -8.88 -5.69 -7.79
C PHE A 52 -9.00 -6.78 -8.88
N SER A 53 -10.19 -7.02 -9.45
CA SER A 53 -10.43 -8.12 -10.41
C SER A 53 -9.97 -9.50 -9.89
N VAL A 54 -9.86 -9.66 -8.58
CA VAL A 54 -9.55 -10.93 -7.94
C VAL A 54 -10.83 -11.75 -7.88
N GLY A 55 -10.86 -12.89 -8.56
CA GLY A 55 -12.09 -13.65 -8.82
C GLY A 55 -12.80 -14.24 -7.61
N THR A 56 -12.16 -14.31 -6.44
CA THR A 56 -12.74 -14.90 -5.22
C THR A 56 -12.31 -14.16 -3.96
N PRO A 57 -13.25 -13.86 -3.03
CA PRO A 57 -12.91 -13.37 -1.70
C PRO A 57 -12.12 -14.42 -0.93
N GLY A 58 -11.14 -13.99 -0.13
CA GLY A 58 -10.36 -14.91 0.70
C GLY A 58 -9.08 -14.31 1.24
N GLY A 59 -8.29 -15.15 1.89
CA GLY A 59 -6.96 -14.81 2.37
C GLY A 59 -5.93 -14.81 1.25
N PHE A 60 -5.08 -13.79 1.25
CA PHE A 60 -3.96 -13.63 0.32
C PHE A 60 -2.68 -13.33 1.08
N VAL A 61 -1.56 -13.81 0.55
CA VAL A 61 -0.24 -13.33 0.92
C VAL A 61 0.13 -12.21 -0.04
N MET A 62 0.39 -11.04 0.48
CA MET A 62 0.89 -9.89 -0.28
C MET A 62 2.42 -9.89 -0.26
N LEU A 63 3.03 -9.73 -1.42
CA LEU A 63 4.43 -9.36 -1.61
C LEU A 63 4.46 -7.98 -2.25
N ALA A 64 5.05 -7.01 -1.57
CA ALA A 64 5.27 -5.66 -2.11
C ALA A 64 6.77 -5.42 -2.33
N VAL A 65 7.10 -4.86 -3.49
CA VAL A 65 8.47 -4.43 -3.84
C VAL A 65 8.39 -2.96 -4.24
N THR A 66 9.04 -2.12 -3.46
CA THR A 66 9.02 -0.65 -3.61
C THR A 66 10.43 -0.13 -3.83
N ASP A 67 10.61 0.72 -4.83
CA ASP A 67 11.84 1.46 -5.08
C ASP A 67 11.59 2.97 -5.02
N THR A 68 12.65 3.74 -4.80
CA THR A 68 12.66 5.21 -4.85
C THR A 68 13.33 5.72 -6.13
N GLY A 69 13.14 5.01 -7.23
CA GLY A 69 13.77 5.30 -8.51
C GLY A 69 13.04 6.38 -9.32
N THR A 70 13.35 6.40 -10.62
CA THR A 70 12.81 7.41 -11.56
C THR A 70 11.32 7.34 -11.78
N GLY A 71 10.66 6.23 -11.40
CA GLY A 71 9.25 6.01 -11.67
C GLY A 71 8.91 5.89 -13.15
N MET A 72 7.60 5.87 -13.46
CA MET A 72 7.06 5.70 -14.82
C MET A 72 5.87 6.64 -15.04
N ASP A 73 5.74 7.13 -16.28
CA ASP A 73 4.54 7.80 -16.76
C ASP A 73 3.39 6.82 -17.02
N GLU A 74 2.21 7.35 -17.30
CA GLU A 74 1.00 6.55 -17.52
C GLU A 74 1.10 5.68 -18.78
N ASP A 75 1.67 6.20 -19.87
CA ASP A 75 1.83 5.48 -21.11
C ASP A 75 2.78 4.28 -20.96
N THR A 76 3.89 4.47 -20.27
CA THR A 76 4.82 3.41 -19.90
C THR A 76 4.13 2.38 -19.00
N ARG A 77 3.45 2.84 -17.94
CA ARG A 77 2.76 1.99 -16.98
C ARG A 77 1.70 1.10 -17.62
N ALA A 78 0.99 1.59 -18.63
CA ALA A 78 -0.02 0.81 -19.37
C ALA A 78 0.59 -0.36 -20.15
N ARG A 79 1.86 -0.27 -20.52
CA ARG A 79 2.55 -1.20 -21.43
C ARG A 79 3.59 -2.10 -20.78
N ILE A 80 3.91 -1.91 -19.50
CA ILE A 80 5.03 -2.60 -18.83
C ILE A 80 4.95 -4.13 -18.87
N TYR A 81 3.78 -4.70 -19.07
CA TYR A 81 3.58 -6.16 -19.16
C TYR A 81 3.56 -6.69 -20.58
N GLU A 82 3.65 -5.81 -21.60
CA GLU A 82 3.77 -6.23 -23.00
C GLU A 82 5.13 -6.92 -23.21
N PRO A 83 5.17 -8.12 -23.81
CA PRO A 83 6.44 -8.76 -24.15
C PRO A 83 7.29 -7.86 -25.06
N PHE A 84 8.59 -7.80 -24.77
CA PHE A 84 9.59 -6.99 -25.50
C PHE A 84 9.46 -5.48 -25.31
N PHE A 85 8.50 -4.98 -24.55
CA PHE A 85 8.42 -3.56 -24.23
C PHE A 85 9.50 -3.18 -23.23
N THR A 86 10.28 -2.15 -23.56
CA THR A 86 11.34 -1.62 -22.71
C THR A 86 11.59 -0.13 -23.02
N THR A 87 11.83 0.65 -21.98
CA THR A 87 12.31 2.04 -22.07
C THR A 87 13.84 2.13 -22.01
N LYS A 88 14.52 0.99 -21.78
CA LYS A 88 15.98 0.91 -21.72
C LYS A 88 16.58 0.79 -23.12
N PRO A 89 17.85 1.21 -23.32
CA PRO A 89 18.58 0.97 -24.55
C PRO A 89 18.58 -0.52 -24.96
N ALA A 90 18.65 -0.79 -26.25
CA ALA A 90 18.52 -2.14 -26.82
C ALA A 90 19.54 -3.17 -26.31
N ASP A 91 20.67 -2.70 -25.77
CA ASP A 91 21.73 -3.51 -25.17
C ASP A 91 21.51 -3.83 -23.67
N LYS A 92 20.55 -3.17 -23.02
CA LYS A 92 20.33 -3.26 -21.56
C LYS A 92 18.97 -3.78 -21.13
N GLY A 93 18.03 -3.92 -22.04
CA GLY A 93 16.69 -4.34 -21.70
C GLY A 93 16.11 -5.35 -22.70
N THR A 94 15.79 -6.56 -22.24
CA THR A 94 15.13 -7.59 -23.08
C THR A 94 13.63 -7.34 -23.24
N GLY A 95 13.02 -6.51 -22.36
CA GLY A 95 11.56 -6.30 -22.31
C GLY A 95 10.76 -7.54 -21.89
N LEU A 96 11.43 -8.57 -21.36
CA LEU A 96 10.76 -9.82 -20.95
C LEU A 96 10.56 -9.93 -19.43
N GLY A 97 11.29 -9.16 -18.62
CA GLY A 97 11.31 -9.31 -17.16
C GLY A 97 9.94 -9.14 -16.54
N LEU A 98 9.24 -8.03 -16.82
CA LEU A 98 7.92 -7.76 -16.24
C LEU A 98 6.81 -8.60 -16.88
N ALA A 99 6.91 -8.94 -18.15
CA ALA A 99 6.00 -9.89 -18.81
C ALA A 99 6.09 -11.29 -18.15
N THR A 100 7.32 -11.73 -17.79
CA THR A 100 7.55 -12.97 -17.04
C THR A 100 6.95 -12.89 -15.64
N VAL A 101 7.15 -11.78 -14.92
CA VAL A 101 6.55 -11.56 -13.59
C VAL A 101 5.03 -11.68 -13.66
N TYR A 102 4.41 -11.00 -14.62
CA TYR A 102 2.96 -11.06 -14.83
C TYR A 102 2.48 -12.49 -15.10
N GLY A 103 3.15 -13.21 -16.01
CA GLY A 103 2.83 -14.60 -16.34
C GLY A 103 2.91 -15.54 -15.14
N ILE A 104 3.98 -15.46 -14.34
CA ILE A 104 4.17 -16.27 -13.13
C ILE A 104 3.07 -15.99 -12.11
N VAL A 105 2.77 -14.72 -11.84
CA VAL A 105 1.74 -14.32 -10.89
C VAL A 105 0.37 -14.85 -11.31
N LYS A 106 0.01 -14.67 -12.57
CA LYS A 106 -1.28 -15.16 -13.11
C LYS A 106 -1.36 -16.69 -13.10
N GLN A 107 -0.28 -17.39 -13.44
CA GLN A 107 -0.21 -18.84 -13.38
C GLN A 107 -0.34 -19.38 -11.94
N SER A 108 0.09 -18.61 -10.96
CA SER A 108 -0.07 -18.92 -9.52
C SER A 108 -1.46 -18.54 -8.97
N GLY A 109 -2.39 -18.11 -9.83
CA GLY A 109 -3.72 -17.67 -9.43
C GLY A 109 -3.74 -16.32 -8.69
N GLY A 110 -2.66 -15.56 -8.80
CA GLY A 110 -2.47 -14.28 -8.12
C GLY A 110 -2.80 -13.07 -8.99
N GLU A 111 -2.71 -11.90 -8.38
CA GLU A 111 -2.88 -10.59 -9.00
C GLU A 111 -1.66 -9.71 -8.76
N ILE A 112 -1.36 -8.82 -9.72
CA ILE A 112 -0.28 -7.86 -9.60
C ILE A 112 -0.77 -6.46 -9.95
N PHE A 113 -0.40 -5.50 -9.10
CA PHE A 113 -0.71 -4.09 -9.26
C PHE A 113 0.58 -3.28 -9.25
N VAL A 114 0.58 -2.18 -9.99
CA VAL A 114 1.70 -1.25 -10.06
C VAL A 114 1.23 0.16 -9.75
N TYR A 115 1.97 0.80 -8.86
CA TYR A 115 1.83 2.21 -8.52
C TYR A 115 3.17 2.88 -8.84
N SER A 116 3.16 3.89 -9.70
CA SER A 116 4.38 4.57 -10.12
C SER A 116 4.07 5.98 -10.58
N GLU A 117 4.95 6.89 -10.22
CA GLU A 117 4.93 8.28 -10.65
C GLU A 117 6.36 8.73 -10.96
N ILE A 118 6.52 9.60 -11.96
CA ILE A 118 7.84 10.10 -12.35
C ILE A 118 8.49 10.84 -11.17
N GLY A 119 9.70 10.43 -10.80
CA GLY A 119 10.47 11.01 -9.71
C GLY A 119 10.16 10.49 -8.31
N GLU A 120 9.10 9.67 -8.15
CA GLU A 120 8.66 9.15 -6.86
C GLU A 120 9.00 7.65 -6.65
N GLY A 121 9.37 6.96 -7.75
CA GLY A 121 9.68 5.53 -7.72
C GLY A 121 8.51 4.64 -8.12
N THR A 122 8.64 3.34 -7.82
CA THR A 122 7.65 2.34 -8.22
C THR A 122 7.37 1.37 -7.08
N THR A 123 6.09 1.00 -6.92
CA THR A 123 5.65 -0.07 -6.03
C THR A 123 4.90 -1.12 -6.82
N PHE A 124 5.39 -2.35 -6.81
CA PHE A 124 4.66 -3.53 -7.27
C PHE A 124 4.04 -4.25 -6.07
N LYS A 125 2.74 -4.53 -6.12
CA LYS A 125 2.03 -5.35 -5.13
C LYS A 125 1.50 -6.60 -5.78
N ILE A 126 1.93 -7.76 -5.29
CA ILE A 126 1.53 -9.08 -5.77
C ILE A 126 0.71 -9.74 -4.66
N TYR A 127 -0.45 -10.26 -5.02
CA TYR A 127 -1.35 -10.97 -4.13
C TYR A 127 -1.44 -12.42 -4.59
N LEU A 128 -1.03 -13.36 -3.74
CA LEU A 128 -1.09 -14.79 -4.00
C LEU A 128 -2.12 -15.42 -3.06
N PRO A 129 -3.03 -16.28 -3.55
CA PRO A 129 -4.03 -16.89 -2.69
C PRO A 129 -3.37 -17.78 -1.63
N VAL A 130 -3.92 -17.75 -0.42
CA VAL A 130 -3.51 -18.66 0.65
C VAL A 130 -3.90 -20.09 0.25
N ALA A 131 -3.00 -21.05 0.49
CA ALA A 131 -3.25 -22.45 0.21
C ALA A 131 -4.31 -22.99 1.17
N GLU A 132 -5.52 -23.31 0.65
CA GLU A 132 -6.55 -23.99 1.42
C GLU A 132 -6.06 -25.38 1.89
N GLY A 133 -6.25 -25.67 3.17
CA GLY A 133 -5.97 -27.00 3.75
C GLY A 133 -4.66 -27.13 4.53
N LEU A 134 -3.83 -26.10 4.64
CA LEU A 134 -2.73 -26.03 5.61
C LEU A 134 -3.12 -25.11 6.76
N ALA A 135 -4.19 -25.48 7.48
CA ALA A 135 -4.48 -24.88 8.77
C ALA A 135 -3.23 -25.11 9.65
N VAL A 136 -2.44 -24.07 9.84
CA VAL A 136 -1.50 -24.03 10.95
C VAL A 136 -2.36 -24.12 12.20
N SER A 137 -2.30 -25.27 12.87
CA SER A 137 -2.84 -25.45 14.21
C SER A 137 -1.97 -24.63 15.16
N GLY A 138 -2.12 -23.34 15.08
CA GLY A 138 -1.64 -22.33 15.99
C GLY A 138 -2.86 -21.61 16.48
N ASP A 139 -3.18 -21.85 17.74
CA ASP A 139 -4.29 -21.34 18.53
C ASP A 139 -4.21 -19.82 18.68
N HIS A 140 -4.40 -19.14 17.56
CA HIS A 140 -4.87 -17.77 17.49
C HIS A 140 -6.06 -17.78 16.53
N ALA A 141 -7.19 -18.26 17.07
CA ALA A 141 -8.47 -17.85 16.57
C ALA A 141 -8.51 -16.32 16.68
N VAL A 142 -7.97 -15.63 15.67
CA VAL A 142 -8.47 -14.33 15.32
C VAL A 142 -9.88 -14.63 14.80
N ALA A 143 -10.83 -14.60 15.74
CA ALA A 143 -12.24 -14.49 15.39
C ALA A 143 -12.29 -13.49 14.23
N PRO A 144 -13.11 -13.76 13.19
CA PRO A 144 -13.36 -12.75 12.16
C PRO A 144 -13.77 -11.50 12.92
N ARG A 145 -12.84 -10.58 13.09
CA ARG A 145 -13.20 -9.24 13.48
C ARG A 145 -13.96 -8.73 12.28
N THR A 146 -15.25 -9.06 12.25
CA THR A 146 -16.20 -8.18 11.65
C THR A 146 -15.97 -6.85 12.36
N HIS A 147 -15.05 -6.04 11.82
CA HIS A 147 -15.07 -4.63 12.04
C HIS A 147 -16.36 -4.13 11.37
N ARG A 148 -17.52 -4.53 11.93
CA ARG A 148 -18.63 -3.62 11.90
C ARG A 148 -18.05 -2.37 12.52
N ALA A 149 -17.77 -1.36 11.71
CA ALA A 149 -17.53 -0.03 12.19
C ALA A 149 -18.50 0.14 13.34
N ARG A 150 -17.98 0.33 14.56
CA ARG A 150 -18.87 0.71 15.65
C ARG A 150 -19.54 1.95 15.10
N ALA A 151 -20.86 1.96 15.02
CA ALA A 151 -21.66 3.04 14.41
C ALA A 151 -21.40 4.45 15.01
N SER A 152 -20.25 4.67 15.61
CA SER A 152 -19.81 5.85 16.34
C SER A 152 -18.39 6.32 16.02
N GLU A 153 -17.65 5.67 15.08
CA GLU A 153 -16.31 6.14 14.75
C GLU A 153 -16.37 7.27 13.71
N THR A 154 -15.75 8.41 14.03
CA THR A 154 -15.68 9.59 13.17
C THR A 154 -14.32 9.62 12.47
N LEU A 155 -14.33 9.77 11.15
CA LEU A 155 -13.16 9.90 10.31
C LEU A 155 -13.06 11.32 9.75
N LEU A 156 -11.84 11.84 9.62
CA LEU A 156 -11.59 13.08 8.88
C LEU A 156 -10.92 12.71 7.55
N LEU A 157 -11.65 12.96 6.45
CA LEU A 157 -11.18 12.72 5.08
C LEU A 157 -10.70 14.05 4.49
N ALA A 158 -9.43 14.13 4.11
CA ALA A 158 -8.84 15.29 3.43
C ALA A 158 -8.35 14.86 2.04
N GLU A 159 -8.99 15.38 0.99
CA GLU A 159 -8.74 15.02 -0.41
C GLU A 159 -9.11 16.23 -1.28
N ASP A 160 -8.23 16.70 -2.13
CA ASP A 160 -8.49 17.89 -2.96
C ASP A 160 -9.26 17.58 -4.24
N GLU A 161 -9.06 16.37 -4.80
CA GLU A 161 -9.78 15.96 -5.99
C GLU A 161 -11.23 15.56 -5.68
N GLU A 162 -12.19 16.27 -6.27
CA GLU A 162 -13.62 16.11 -5.96
C GLU A 162 -14.14 14.69 -6.25
N ALA A 163 -13.70 14.08 -7.34
CA ALA A 163 -14.15 12.75 -7.73
C ALA A 163 -13.68 11.68 -6.74
N VAL A 164 -12.40 11.73 -6.33
CA VAL A 164 -11.78 10.83 -5.35
C VAL A 164 -12.43 11.05 -3.97
N ARG A 165 -12.57 12.30 -3.56
CA ARG A 165 -13.18 12.66 -2.28
C ARG A 165 -14.60 12.11 -2.14
N ARG A 166 -15.45 12.29 -3.17
CA ARG A 166 -16.84 11.78 -3.17
C ARG A 166 -16.89 10.26 -3.14
N LEU A 167 -15.97 9.58 -3.86
CA LEU A 167 -15.89 8.13 -3.87
C LEU A 167 -15.48 7.61 -2.49
N ALA A 168 -14.39 8.14 -1.92
CA ALA A 168 -13.91 7.76 -0.60
C ALA A 168 -14.96 8.00 0.50
N GLN A 169 -15.63 9.15 0.46
CA GLN A 169 -16.73 9.46 1.39
C GLN A 169 -17.83 8.39 1.34
N ARG A 170 -18.33 8.07 0.14
CA ARG A 170 -19.41 7.07 -0.03
C ARG A 170 -19.03 5.69 0.48
N VAL A 171 -17.78 5.26 0.23
CA VAL A 171 -17.27 3.98 0.68
C VAL A 171 -17.23 3.94 2.21
N LEU A 172 -16.64 4.96 2.83
CA LEU A 172 -16.52 5.03 4.29
C LEU A 172 -17.88 5.15 5.00
N GLU A 173 -18.81 5.95 4.46
CA GLU A 173 -20.18 6.06 5.00
C GLU A 173 -20.95 4.74 4.86
N LYS A 174 -20.77 4.00 3.75
CA LYS A 174 -21.38 2.69 3.55
C LYS A 174 -20.89 1.66 4.57
N GLU A 175 -19.63 1.76 4.98
CA GLU A 175 -19.05 0.94 6.05
C GLU A 175 -19.49 1.37 7.46
N GLY A 176 -20.32 2.41 7.58
CA GLY A 176 -20.92 2.88 8.84
C GLY A 176 -20.11 3.93 9.59
N TYR A 177 -19.10 4.51 8.98
CA TYR A 177 -18.35 5.61 9.59
C TYR A 177 -19.08 6.96 9.45
N HIS A 178 -18.90 7.83 10.45
CA HIS A 178 -19.24 9.25 10.31
C HIS A 178 -18.06 9.97 9.67
N VAL A 179 -18.24 10.54 8.47
CA VAL A 179 -17.14 11.13 7.69
C VAL A 179 -17.22 12.64 7.68
N LEU A 180 -16.20 13.29 8.26
CA LEU A 180 -15.96 14.72 8.14
C LEU A 180 -15.12 14.94 6.88
N VAL A 181 -15.59 15.75 5.95
CA VAL A 181 -14.97 15.90 4.62
C VAL A 181 -14.30 17.26 4.50
N ALA A 182 -13.04 17.25 4.06
CA ALA A 182 -12.25 18.44 3.75
C ALA A 182 -11.67 18.34 2.33
N ARG A 183 -11.67 19.46 1.61
CA ARG A 183 -11.11 19.57 0.24
C ARG A 183 -9.68 20.11 0.22
N SER A 184 -9.07 20.29 1.38
CA SER A 184 -7.67 20.71 1.52
C SER A 184 -7.17 20.46 2.94
N GLY A 185 -5.85 20.43 3.13
CA GLY A 185 -5.24 20.31 4.44
C GLY A 185 -5.61 21.44 5.40
N ILE A 186 -5.77 22.68 4.88
CA ILE A 186 -6.21 23.82 5.69
C ILE A 186 -7.64 23.65 6.19
N GLU A 187 -8.55 23.19 5.32
CA GLU A 187 -9.94 22.93 5.72
C GLU A 187 -10.02 21.78 6.73
N ALA A 188 -9.22 20.72 6.55
CA ALA A 188 -9.12 19.61 7.50
C ALA A 188 -8.65 20.08 8.88
N GLN A 189 -7.64 20.95 8.93
CA GLN A 189 -7.17 21.54 10.18
C GLN A 189 -8.29 22.33 10.87
N ARG A 190 -9.01 23.20 10.14
CA ARG A 190 -10.11 23.98 10.68
C ARG A 190 -11.27 23.12 11.18
N ILE A 191 -11.62 22.06 10.45
CA ILE A 191 -12.63 21.09 10.90
C ILE A 191 -12.17 20.43 12.19
N SER A 192 -10.92 19.99 12.27
CA SER A 192 -10.37 19.39 13.48
C SER A 192 -10.39 20.36 14.69
N GLU A 193 -10.17 21.65 14.50
CA GLU A 193 -10.18 22.64 15.57
C GLU A 193 -11.62 22.92 16.09
N THR A 194 -12.61 22.88 15.20
CA THR A 194 -14.01 23.22 15.53
C THR A 194 -14.85 22.02 15.96
N TYR A 195 -14.49 20.82 15.55
CA TYR A 195 -15.24 19.61 15.88
C TYR A 195 -14.97 19.19 17.33
N GLN A 196 -16.01 19.19 18.16
CA GLN A 196 -15.88 18.97 19.62
C GLN A 196 -15.72 17.52 20.02
N GLU A 197 -16.17 16.58 19.16
CA GLU A 197 -16.12 15.15 19.48
C GLU A 197 -14.80 14.51 19.03
N THR A 198 -14.65 13.20 19.31
CA THR A 198 -13.45 12.46 18.95
C THR A 198 -13.38 12.21 17.45
N ILE A 199 -12.28 12.60 16.82
CA ILE A 199 -11.90 12.15 15.49
C ILE A 199 -10.97 10.95 15.68
N HIS A 200 -11.39 9.78 15.20
CA HIS A 200 -10.70 8.52 15.44
C HIS A 200 -9.57 8.27 14.44
N LEU A 201 -9.75 8.75 13.20
CA LEU A 201 -8.83 8.47 12.11
C LEU A 201 -8.76 9.66 11.15
N LEU A 202 -7.56 9.99 10.70
CA LEU A 202 -7.33 10.87 9.54
C LEU A 202 -7.07 10.01 8.31
N VAL A 203 -7.86 10.21 7.26
CA VAL A 203 -7.62 9.68 5.91
C VAL A 203 -7.25 10.87 5.04
N THR A 204 -6.03 10.92 4.51
CA THR A 204 -5.56 12.07 3.73
C THR A 204 -4.75 11.63 2.53
N ASP A 205 -4.92 12.34 1.40
CA ASP A 205 -3.94 12.29 0.33
C ASP A 205 -2.62 12.91 0.80
N MET A 206 -1.52 12.36 0.34
CA MET A 206 -0.17 12.85 0.65
C MET A 206 0.16 14.11 -0.12
N ILE A 207 -0.36 14.26 -1.34
CA ILE A 207 -0.07 15.36 -2.24
C ILE A 207 -1.30 16.26 -2.35
N MET A 208 -1.34 17.28 -1.53
CA MET A 208 -2.39 18.31 -1.58
C MET A 208 -1.76 19.71 -1.68
N PRO A 209 -2.41 20.66 -2.34
CA PRO A 209 -1.94 22.04 -2.38
C PRO A 209 -1.85 22.66 -0.97
N THR A 210 -0.82 23.46 -0.74
CA THR A 210 -0.60 24.30 0.44
C THR A 210 -0.17 23.56 1.70
N VAL A 211 -0.89 22.53 2.12
CA VAL A 211 -0.57 21.66 3.27
C VAL A 211 -0.71 20.22 2.81
N ASN A 212 0.41 19.53 2.67
CA ASN A 212 0.42 18.11 2.29
C ASN A 212 -0.06 17.22 3.44
N GLY A 213 -0.42 15.96 3.10
CA GLY A 213 -0.98 15.02 4.06
C GLY A 213 -0.06 14.72 5.26
N ARG A 214 1.26 14.70 5.05
CA ARG A 214 2.24 14.50 6.13
C ARG A 214 2.23 15.67 7.11
N GLU A 215 2.33 16.88 6.60
CA GLU A 215 2.32 18.09 7.42
C GLU A 215 1.00 18.23 8.19
N LEU A 216 -0.13 17.92 7.51
CA LEU A 216 -1.44 17.85 8.14
C LEU A 216 -1.45 16.85 9.30
N ALA A 217 -0.95 15.66 9.07
CA ALA A 217 -0.89 14.60 10.08
C ALA A 217 -0.04 14.99 11.31
N GLU A 218 1.11 15.63 11.09
CA GLU A 218 2.00 16.10 12.16
C GLU A 218 1.30 17.20 13.00
N ARG A 219 0.65 18.16 12.36
CA ARG A 219 -0.11 19.23 13.02
C ARG A 219 -1.27 18.69 13.85
N LEU A 220 -2.05 17.77 13.26
CA LEU A 220 -3.22 17.21 13.94
C LEU A 220 -2.85 16.27 15.09
N ARG A 221 -1.73 15.57 15.01
CA ARG A 221 -1.22 14.77 16.15
C ARG A 221 -0.86 15.62 17.36
N ALA A 222 -0.35 16.82 17.15
CA ALA A 222 -0.02 17.73 18.25
C ALA A 222 -1.27 18.16 19.04
N THR A 223 -2.40 18.32 18.36
CA THR A 223 -3.68 18.77 18.98
C THR A 223 -4.61 17.61 19.35
N ARG A 224 -4.50 16.47 18.66
CA ARG A 224 -5.34 15.28 18.87
C ARG A 224 -4.48 14.00 18.92
N PRO A 225 -3.75 13.76 20.01
CA PRO A 225 -2.79 12.65 20.13
C PRO A 225 -3.44 11.25 20.07
N ALA A 226 -4.74 11.15 20.35
CA ALA A 226 -5.49 9.89 20.27
C ALA A 226 -5.95 9.54 18.85
N MET A 227 -5.88 10.49 17.90
CA MET A 227 -6.27 10.28 16.51
C MET A 227 -5.26 9.37 15.80
N ARG A 228 -5.74 8.29 15.21
CA ARG A 228 -4.92 7.41 14.39
C ARG A 228 -4.67 8.07 13.04
N VAL A 229 -3.45 7.97 12.57
CA VAL A 229 -3.08 8.38 11.20
C VAL A 229 -2.43 7.16 10.57
N PRO A 230 -3.15 6.40 9.74
CA PRO A 230 -2.50 5.37 8.94
C PRO A 230 -1.63 6.10 7.93
N TYR A 231 -0.32 5.95 8.07
CA TYR A 231 0.56 6.28 6.98
C TYR A 231 0.38 5.19 5.92
N LEU A 232 -0.17 5.55 4.80
CA LEU A 232 0.21 4.90 3.55
C LEU A 232 1.63 5.38 3.30
N SER A 233 2.60 4.66 3.92
CA SER A 233 3.99 5.09 3.97
C SER A 233 4.58 5.09 2.58
N ARG A 234 4.77 6.27 2.00
CA ARG A 234 5.78 6.52 0.98
C ARG A 234 7.14 6.86 1.59
N ASP A 235 7.27 6.83 2.92
CA ASP A 235 8.50 7.22 3.61
C ASP A 235 9.02 6.10 4.50
N THR A 236 10.02 5.38 4.00
CA THR A 236 10.88 4.47 4.77
C THR A 236 12.08 5.19 5.39
N SER A 237 11.89 6.40 5.92
CA SER A 237 12.95 7.10 6.64
C SER A 237 12.58 7.47 8.08
N SER A 238 12.21 6.48 8.89
CA SER A 238 12.29 6.61 10.34
C SER A 238 13.03 5.42 10.94
N THR A 239 14.36 5.49 10.86
CA THR A 239 15.25 4.73 11.73
C THR A 239 14.93 5.09 13.17
N VAL A 240 14.18 4.24 13.86
CA VAL A 240 14.02 4.32 15.30
C VAL A 240 15.34 3.93 15.93
N THR A 241 16.17 4.93 16.19
CA THR A 241 17.36 4.76 17.03
C THR A 241 16.89 4.53 18.48
N ARG A 242 16.72 3.28 18.87
CA ARG A 242 16.67 2.91 20.30
C ARG A 242 18.04 3.16 20.90
N LYS A 243 18.23 4.31 21.53
CA LYS A 243 19.34 4.53 22.45
C LYS A 243 19.16 3.60 23.66
N GLY A 244 19.81 2.45 23.61
CA GLY A 244 20.07 1.63 24.79
C GLY A 244 21.05 2.36 25.69
N LYS A 245 20.60 2.77 26.87
CA LYS A 245 21.47 3.22 27.96
C LYS A 245 22.29 2.01 28.43
N VAL A 246 23.58 2.00 28.12
CA VAL A 246 24.54 1.12 28.81
C VAL A 246 24.88 1.79 30.13
N GLY A 247 24.37 1.25 31.22
CA GLY A 247 24.81 1.59 32.56
C GLY A 247 26.16 0.91 32.82
N ARG A 248 27.17 1.71 33.18
CA ARG A 248 28.36 1.21 33.86
C ARG A 248 28.03 0.99 35.34
N GLY A 249 28.44 -0.14 35.82
CA GLY A 249 28.56 -0.51 37.21
C GLY A 249 29.44 -1.75 37.25
#